data_a8883b284afe6d31916cf2e05d9c49f2
#
_entry.id   a8883b284afe6d31916cf2e05d9c49f2
#
_cell.length_a   1.000
_cell.length_b   1.000
_cell.length_c   1.000
_cell.angle_alpha   90.00
_cell.angle_beta   90.00
_cell.angle_gamma   90.00
#
_symmetry.space_group_name_H-M   'P 1'
#
loop_
_entity.id
_entity.type
_entity.pdbx_description
1 polymer ?
#
loop_
_entity_poly.entity_id
_entity_poly.type
_entity_poly.pdbx_seq_one_letter_code
_entity_poly.pdbx_strand_id
1 'polypeptide(L)'
;MIVTATTPKTGARRPALPKGALRRSLPGLLTFLAMIAILIICGTTQPLIWSQFGFTLIMSPIVALAVGAMAQMVIMSIGDIDLSIGFFIGMVTAISATLLRDAPLVGALALLASVLGYALLGALVALRAVPSLIATLGASFIWLGLGLFALPVPGGAAPAWLAAYATWSPPLGIPTPIITMVVVTAITWVIMQKTRLGVNFRVLGSNPVALARAGRLPLVTRMQAYAMVGVLGVVSGLMLTAEIGSGDVNAVPGYTLTTIAAVILGGGMFTGGRAVAWGALCGAITLGLLTVLLTLLKLSSNLQPAVQAFIVIAVLAGRLLVDRKIR
;
A
#
# COMPACT_ATOMS: atom_id res chain seq x y z
N MET A 1 48.30 30.20 -47.97
CA MET A 1 46.84 29.94 -47.86
C MET A 1 46.54 29.53 -46.41
N ILE A 2 46.13 30.49 -45.59
CA ILE A 2 45.95 30.31 -44.13
C ILE A 2 44.50 29.93 -43.91
N VAL A 3 44.27 28.71 -43.38
CA VAL A 3 42.92 28.22 -43.02
C VAL A 3 42.66 28.65 -41.56
N THR A 4 41.77 29.60 -41.38
CA THR A 4 41.28 30.03 -40.06
C THR A 4 40.26 29.04 -39.54
N ALA A 5 40.60 28.29 -38.49
CA ALA A 5 39.67 27.40 -37.78
C ALA A 5 38.71 28.23 -36.93
N THR A 6 37.42 28.19 -37.26
CA THR A 6 36.33 28.76 -36.45
C THR A 6 35.92 27.78 -35.37
N THR A 7 36.16 28.09 -34.10
CA THR A 7 35.66 27.37 -32.93
C THR A 7 34.14 27.51 -32.79
N PRO A 8 33.39 26.41 -32.62
CA PRO A 8 31.96 26.53 -32.35
C PRO A 8 31.72 26.98 -30.91
N LYS A 9 30.97 28.07 -30.74
CA LYS A 9 30.47 28.54 -29.45
C LYS A 9 29.50 27.51 -28.87
N THR A 10 29.93 26.76 -27.86
CA THR A 10 29.08 25.93 -27.05
C THR A 10 28.19 26.82 -26.16
N GLY A 11 27.03 27.19 -26.66
CA GLY A 11 25.98 27.79 -25.87
C GLY A 11 25.49 26.75 -24.84
N ALA A 12 25.75 26.99 -23.55
CA ALA A 12 25.22 26.20 -22.46
C ALA A 12 23.69 26.24 -22.51
N ARG A 13 23.07 25.22 -23.10
CA ARG A 13 21.62 25.01 -23.02
C ARG A 13 21.29 24.74 -21.55
N ARG A 14 20.60 25.68 -20.89
CA ARG A 14 19.95 25.44 -19.60
C ARG A 14 19.09 24.17 -19.75
N PRO A 15 19.19 23.19 -18.85
CA PRO A 15 18.37 22.01 -18.92
C PRO A 15 16.89 22.43 -18.78
N ALA A 16 16.17 22.40 -19.89
CA ALA A 16 14.72 22.53 -19.86
C ALA A 16 14.21 21.31 -19.08
N LEU A 17 13.47 21.55 -17.99
CA LEU A 17 12.79 20.49 -17.25
C LEU A 17 11.99 19.66 -18.24
N PRO A 18 12.21 18.35 -18.35
CA PRO A 18 11.52 17.54 -19.34
C PRO A 18 10.02 17.62 -19.08
N LYS A 19 9.26 18.16 -20.05
CA LYS A 19 7.79 18.29 -19.98
C LYS A 19 7.08 16.99 -19.54
N GLY A 20 7.74 15.82 -19.68
CA GLY A 20 7.28 14.53 -19.20
C GLY A 20 7.42 14.29 -17.69
N ALA A 21 8.31 15.00 -16.97
CA ALA A 21 8.49 14.81 -15.53
C ALA A 21 7.31 15.43 -14.75
N LEU A 22 6.88 16.64 -15.13
CA LEU A 22 5.72 17.30 -14.53
C LEU A 22 4.44 16.47 -14.73
N ARG A 23 4.25 15.91 -15.92
CA ARG A 23 3.10 15.06 -16.26
C ARG A 23 3.07 13.76 -15.45
N ARG A 24 4.23 13.22 -15.07
CA ARG A 24 4.32 12.00 -14.25
C ARG A 24 4.03 12.26 -12.76
N SER A 25 4.25 13.47 -12.25
CA SER A 25 4.03 13.83 -10.84
C SER A 25 2.64 14.41 -10.55
N LEU A 26 1.94 14.92 -11.57
CA LEU A 26 0.60 15.52 -11.44
C LEU A 26 -0.41 14.66 -10.66
N PRO A 27 -0.54 13.34 -10.91
CA PRO A 27 -1.50 12.51 -10.18
C PRO A 27 -1.23 12.47 -8.68
N GLY A 28 0.05 12.31 -8.29
CA GLY A 28 0.43 12.30 -6.88
C GLY A 28 0.21 13.66 -6.21
N LEU A 29 0.44 14.75 -6.92
CA LEU A 29 0.19 16.11 -6.42
C LEU A 29 -1.30 16.35 -6.17
N LEU A 30 -2.16 15.97 -7.11
CA LEU A 30 -3.62 16.11 -6.96
C LEU A 30 -4.12 15.29 -5.75
N THR A 31 -3.62 14.08 -5.57
CA THR A 31 -3.96 13.24 -4.42
C THR A 31 -3.48 13.84 -3.12
N PHE A 32 -2.27 14.41 -3.11
CA PHE A 32 -1.74 15.12 -1.94
C PHE A 32 -2.59 16.35 -1.58
N LEU A 33 -3.01 17.14 -2.57
CA LEU A 33 -3.91 18.29 -2.35
C LEU A 33 -5.29 17.84 -1.84
N ALA A 34 -5.84 16.76 -2.38
CA ALA A 34 -7.10 16.18 -1.90
C ALA A 34 -6.97 15.69 -0.45
N MET A 35 -5.87 15.04 -0.10
CA MET A 35 -5.56 14.62 1.27
C MET A 35 -5.58 15.81 2.23
N ILE A 36 -4.88 16.89 1.89
CA ILE A 36 -4.84 18.10 2.72
C ILE A 36 -6.22 18.75 2.84
N ALA A 37 -6.96 18.83 1.75
CA ALA A 37 -8.31 19.40 1.76
C ALA A 37 -9.25 18.61 2.70
N ILE A 38 -9.27 17.28 2.61
CA ILE A 38 -10.08 16.43 3.49
C ILE A 38 -9.65 16.57 4.95
N LEU A 39 -8.34 16.61 5.23
CA LEU A 39 -7.81 16.82 6.58
C LEU A 39 -8.27 18.15 7.17
N ILE A 40 -8.22 19.23 6.38
CA ILE A 40 -8.71 20.56 6.80
C ILE A 40 -10.21 20.50 7.10
N ILE A 41 -11.02 19.87 6.24
CA ILE A 41 -12.45 19.70 6.45
C ILE A 41 -12.72 18.91 7.74
N CYS A 42 -12.02 17.80 7.99
CA CYS A 42 -12.14 17.05 9.23
C CYS A 42 -11.80 17.94 10.45
N GLY A 43 -10.72 18.71 10.37
CA GLY A 43 -10.27 19.59 11.46
C GLY A 43 -11.19 20.78 11.72
N THR A 44 -11.89 21.31 10.70
CA THR A 44 -12.93 22.33 10.89
C THR A 44 -14.22 21.77 11.46
N THR A 45 -14.56 20.52 11.13
CA THR A 45 -15.73 19.82 11.66
C THR A 45 -15.51 19.42 13.12
N GLN A 46 -14.30 18.99 13.46
CA GLN A 46 -13.93 18.55 14.82
C GLN A 46 -12.57 19.13 15.20
N PRO A 47 -12.52 20.30 15.88
CA PRO A 47 -11.27 20.99 16.24
C PRO A 47 -10.30 20.16 17.10
N LEU A 48 -10.79 19.19 17.87
CA LEU A 48 -9.96 18.29 18.67
C LEU A 48 -8.94 17.50 17.83
N ILE A 49 -9.19 17.34 16.55
CA ILE A 49 -8.28 16.66 15.59
C ILE A 49 -6.90 17.33 15.56
N TRP A 50 -6.82 18.65 15.81
CA TRP A 50 -5.55 19.36 15.83
C TRP A 50 -4.72 19.15 17.11
N SER A 51 -5.29 18.48 18.12
CA SER A 51 -4.51 18.00 19.26
C SER A 51 -3.70 16.75 18.90
N GLN A 52 -2.58 16.50 19.61
CA GLN A 52 -1.80 15.27 19.41
C GLN A 52 -2.67 14.00 19.60
N PHE A 53 -3.53 13.99 20.60
CA PHE A 53 -4.45 12.89 20.85
C PHE A 53 -5.46 12.69 19.71
N GLY A 54 -6.16 13.75 19.30
CA GLY A 54 -7.15 13.67 18.23
C GLY A 54 -6.54 13.30 16.89
N PHE A 55 -5.35 13.83 16.59
CA PHE A 55 -4.63 13.47 15.38
C PHE A 55 -4.18 11.99 15.39
N THR A 56 -3.69 11.49 16.54
CA THR A 56 -3.38 10.06 16.70
C THR A 56 -4.61 9.20 16.46
N LEU A 57 -5.74 9.57 17.08
CA LEU A 57 -7.00 8.81 16.99
C LEU A 57 -7.49 8.63 15.54
N ILE A 58 -7.38 9.67 14.69
CA ILE A 58 -7.80 9.57 13.29
C ILE A 58 -6.78 8.90 12.38
N MET A 59 -5.48 8.93 12.74
CA MET A 59 -4.42 8.37 11.91
C MET A 59 -4.15 6.89 12.22
N SER A 60 -4.40 6.42 13.44
CA SER A 60 -4.14 5.03 13.84
C SER A 60 -4.84 4.01 12.94
N PRO A 61 -6.15 4.11 12.65
CA PRO A 61 -6.83 3.15 11.77
C PRO A 61 -6.28 3.16 10.33
N ILE A 62 -5.63 4.25 9.92
CA ILE A 62 -5.11 4.42 8.55
C ILE A 62 -3.79 3.68 8.36
N VAL A 63 -3.04 3.38 9.43
CA VAL A 63 -1.71 2.75 9.35
C VAL A 63 -1.77 1.42 8.62
N ALA A 64 -2.66 0.53 9.04
CA ALA A 64 -2.82 -0.79 8.43
C ALA A 64 -3.19 -0.69 6.93
N LEU A 65 -4.11 0.21 6.59
CA LEU A 65 -4.49 0.48 5.21
C LEU A 65 -3.30 1.02 4.39
N ALA A 66 -2.50 1.94 4.95
CA ALA A 66 -1.35 2.53 4.28
C ALA A 66 -0.27 1.46 3.98
N VAL A 67 0.02 0.59 4.95
CA VAL A 67 0.96 -0.52 4.75
C VAL A 67 0.41 -1.54 3.75
N GLY A 68 -0.87 -1.87 3.81
CA GLY A 68 -1.55 -2.70 2.80
C GLY A 68 -1.49 -2.10 1.40
N ALA A 69 -1.61 -0.76 1.28
CA ALA A 69 -1.45 -0.06 0.00
C ALA A 69 0.01 -0.14 -0.51
N MET A 70 1.02 -0.19 0.38
CA MET A 70 2.40 -0.47 -0.05
C MET A 70 2.52 -1.87 -0.63
N ALA A 71 1.91 -2.89 0.00
CA ALA A 71 1.87 -4.24 -0.52
C ALA A 71 1.22 -4.29 -1.91
N GLN A 72 0.06 -3.64 -2.05
CA GLN A 72 -0.67 -3.55 -3.32
C GLN A 72 0.13 -2.81 -4.40
N MET A 73 0.87 -1.75 -4.05
CA MET A 73 1.74 -1.02 -4.97
C MET A 73 2.88 -1.92 -5.48
N VAL A 74 3.46 -2.77 -4.63
CA VAL A 74 4.50 -3.72 -5.02
C VAL A 74 3.96 -4.70 -6.05
N ILE A 75 2.82 -5.34 -5.78
CA ILE A 75 2.24 -6.31 -6.72
C ILE A 75 1.82 -5.67 -8.04
N MET A 76 1.21 -4.48 -7.99
CA MET A 76 0.84 -3.73 -9.18
C MET A 76 2.06 -3.29 -9.99
N SER A 77 3.22 -3.11 -9.37
CA SER A 77 4.45 -2.76 -10.08
C SER A 77 4.94 -3.87 -11.02
N ILE A 78 4.62 -5.13 -10.76
CA ILE A 78 4.92 -6.26 -11.65
C ILE A 78 3.79 -6.57 -12.66
N GLY A 79 2.70 -5.79 -12.64
CA GLY A 79 1.54 -5.97 -13.53
C GLY A 79 0.52 -6.99 -13.01
N ASP A 80 0.66 -7.46 -11.78
CA ASP A 80 -0.31 -8.35 -11.12
C ASP A 80 -1.23 -7.54 -10.19
N ILE A 81 -2.36 -8.13 -9.79
CA ILE A 81 -3.29 -7.55 -8.81
C ILE A 81 -3.53 -8.61 -7.75
N ASP A 82 -3.51 -8.20 -6.49
CA ASP A 82 -3.79 -9.06 -5.35
C ASP A 82 -5.20 -8.78 -4.79
N LEU A 83 -6.07 -9.77 -4.92
CA LEU A 83 -7.41 -9.76 -4.31
C LEU A 83 -7.47 -10.43 -2.94
N SER A 84 -6.34 -10.95 -2.44
CA SER A 84 -6.31 -11.70 -1.18
C SER A 84 -5.85 -10.88 0.03
N ILE A 85 -5.27 -9.70 -0.20
CA ILE A 85 -4.58 -8.92 0.84
C ILE A 85 -5.46 -8.61 2.07
N GLY A 86 -6.75 -8.31 1.88
CA GLY A 86 -7.66 -8.02 2.99
C GLY A 86 -7.83 -9.21 3.94
N PHE A 87 -8.12 -10.40 3.40
CA PHE A 87 -8.26 -11.61 4.21
C PHE A 87 -6.92 -12.10 4.77
N PHE A 88 -5.81 -11.85 4.06
CA PHE A 88 -4.48 -12.11 4.59
C PHE A 88 -4.18 -11.25 5.83
N ILE A 89 -4.46 -9.96 5.78
CA ILE A 89 -4.34 -9.05 6.91
C ILE A 89 -5.21 -9.54 8.08
N GLY A 90 -6.46 -9.93 7.81
CA GLY A 90 -7.37 -10.51 8.80
C GLY A 90 -6.81 -11.79 9.43
N MET A 91 -6.27 -12.73 8.64
CA MET A 91 -5.60 -13.93 9.14
C MET A 91 -4.41 -13.57 10.05
N VAL A 92 -3.61 -12.58 9.65
CA VAL A 92 -2.48 -12.11 10.47
C VAL A 92 -2.95 -11.58 11.82
N THR A 93 -4.10 -10.86 11.88
CA THR A 93 -4.65 -10.41 13.18
C THR A 93 -5.03 -11.60 14.06
N ALA A 94 -5.65 -12.65 13.49
CA ALA A 94 -6.01 -13.85 14.21
C ALA A 94 -4.78 -14.56 14.78
N ILE A 95 -3.74 -14.79 13.96
CA ILE A 95 -2.48 -15.40 14.39
C ILE A 95 -1.79 -14.54 15.46
N SER A 96 -1.83 -13.22 15.31
CA SER A 96 -1.18 -12.29 16.23
C SER A 96 -1.85 -12.29 17.61
N ALA A 97 -3.18 -12.28 17.64
CA ALA A 97 -3.95 -12.23 18.89
C ALA A 97 -4.06 -13.58 19.62
N THR A 98 -3.61 -14.68 19.01
CA THR A 98 -3.61 -16.03 19.56
C THR A 98 -2.21 -16.60 19.62
N LEU A 99 -1.73 -17.22 18.53
CA LEU A 99 -0.47 -17.95 18.49
C LEU A 99 0.74 -17.06 18.82
N LEU A 100 0.82 -15.85 18.26
CA LEU A 100 1.97 -14.97 18.52
C LEU A 100 1.98 -14.44 19.96
N ARG A 101 0.80 -14.31 20.59
CA ARG A 101 0.65 -13.92 21.99
C ARG A 101 1.02 -15.05 22.94
N ASP A 102 0.43 -16.25 22.73
CA ASP A 102 0.48 -17.35 23.71
C ASP A 102 1.70 -18.28 23.49
N ALA A 103 2.16 -18.39 22.25
CA ALA A 103 3.33 -19.18 21.84
C ALA A 103 4.13 -18.41 20.78
N PRO A 104 4.94 -17.38 21.16
CA PRO A 104 5.55 -16.43 20.23
C PRO A 104 6.35 -17.06 19.10
N LEU A 105 7.06 -18.16 19.37
CA LEU A 105 7.83 -18.88 18.35
C LEU A 105 6.90 -19.52 17.31
N VAL A 106 5.81 -20.15 17.76
CA VAL A 106 4.84 -20.80 16.86
C VAL A 106 4.13 -19.73 16.02
N GLY A 107 3.72 -18.62 16.63
CA GLY A 107 3.13 -17.50 15.92
C GLY A 107 4.07 -16.89 14.88
N ALA A 108 5.34 -16.67 15.23
CA ALA A 108 6.35 -16.16 14.30
C ALA A 108 6.58 -17.13 13.12
N LEU A 109 6.65 -18.44 13.39
CA LEU A 109 6.79 -19.45 12.34
C LEU A 109 5.54 -19.52 11.44
N ALA A 110 4.32 -19.36 12.00
CA ALA A 110 3.08 -19.29 11.22
C ALA A 110 3.05 -18.06 10.30
N LEU A 111 3.49 -16.90 10.79
CA LEU A 111 3.61 -15.68 9.98
C LEU A 111 4.67 -15.84 8.87
N LEU A 112 5.80 -16.46 9.18
CA LEU A 112 6.84 -16.76 8.19
C LEU A 112 6.31 -17.73 7.12
N ALA A 113 5.61 -18.79 7.54
CA ALA A 113 4.99 -19.74 6.62
C ALA A 113 3.95 -19.06 5.72
N SER A 114 3.20 -18.08 6.21
CA SER A 114 2.27 -17.31 5.41
C SER A 114 2.96 -16.45 4.35
N VAL A 115 4.11 -15.85 4.66
CA VAL A 115 4.96 -15.13 3.67
C VAL A 115 5.48 -16.09 2.60
N LEU A 116 5.93 -17.29 3.00
CA LEU A 116 6.33 -18.34 2.05
C LEU A 116 5.15 -18.79 1.18
N GLY A 117 3.95 -18.89 1.76
CA GLY A 117 2.71 -19.14 1.02
C GLY A 117 2.46 -18.11 -0.08
N TYR A 118 2.70 -16.83 0.20
CA TYR A 118 2.66 -15.78 -0.82
C TYR A 118 3.72 -15.99 -1.91
N ALA A 119 4.95 -16.33 -1.55
CA ALA A 119 5.99 -16.62 -2.55
C ALA A 119 5.61 -17.79 -3.45
N LEU A 120 5.00 -18.85 -2.88
CA LEU A 120 4.48 -20.00 -3.63
C LEU A 120 3.29 -19.62 -4.54
N LEU A 121 2.41 -18.71 -4.09
CA LEU A 121 1.36 -18.15 -4.93
C LEU A 121 1.94 -17.42 -6.14
N GLY A 122 3.02 -16.66 -5.96
CA GLY A 122 3.76 -16.04 -7.05
C GLY A 122 4.38 -17.06 -8.01
N ALA A 123 4.89 -18.18 -7.48
CA ALA A 123 5.37 -19.29 -8.30
C ALA A 123 4.25 -19.95 -9.11
N LEU A 124 3.08 -20.17 -8.50
CA LEU A 124 1.90 -20.72 -9.17
C LEU A 124 1.48 -19.86 -10.37
N VAL A 125 1.36 -18.55 -10.15
CA VAL A 125 1.02 -17.57 -11.20
C VAL A 125 2.05 -17.61 -12.34
N ALA A 126 3.36 -17.71 -12.01
CA ALA A 126 4.42 -17.72 -13.01
C ALA A 126 4.49 -19.05 -13.79
N LEU A 127 4.41 -20.20 -13.10
CA LEU A 127 4.63 -21.50 -13.69
C LEU A 127 3.42 -22.02 -14.46
N ARG A 128 2.22 -21.72 -13.99
CA ARG A 128 0.98 -22.20 -14.58
C ARG A 128 0.28 -21.17 -15.47
N ALA A 129 0.86 -19.97 -15.62
CA ALA A 129 0.29 -18.87 -16.39
C ALA A 129 -1.17 -18.54 -15.98
N VAL A 130 -1.51 -18.78 -14.71
CA VAL A 130 -2.83 -18.46 -14.17
C VAL A 130 -2.91 -16.93 -14.00
N PRO A 131 -3.99 -16.28 -14.44
CA PRO A 131 -4.19 -14.85 -14.16
C PRO A 131 -4.10 -14.56 -12.66
N SER A 132 -3.32 -13.56 -12.28
CA SER A 132 -3.09 -13.20 -10.87
C SER A 132 -4.39 -12.94 -10.10
N LEU A 133 -5.38 -12.31 -10.75
CA LEU A 133 -6.70 -12.07 -10.19
C LEU A 133 -7.40 -13.35 -9.72
N ILE A 134 -7.34 -14.41 -10.54
CA ILE A 134 -7.98 -15.71 -10.21
C ILE A 134 -7.22 -16.42 -9.09
N ALA A 135 -5.88 -16.44 -9.19
CA ALA A 135 -5.03 -17.08 -8.20
C ALA A 135 -5.15 -16.41 -6.82
N THR A 136 -5.13 -15.08 -6.78
CA THR A 136 -5.26 -14.33 -5.52
C THR A 136 -6.67 -14.36 -4.96
N LEU A 137 -7.71 -14.38 -5.81
CA LEU A 137 -9.08 -14.60 -5.35
C LEU A 137 -9.24 -15.98 -4.69
N GLY A 138 -8.67 -17.04 -5.28
CA GLY A 138 -8.63 -18.36 -4.65
C GLY A 138 -7.86 -18.35 -3.33
N ALA A 139 -6.70 -17.66 -3.30
CA ALA A 139 -5.89 -17.50 -2.09
C ALA A 139 -6.64 -16.75 -0.97
N SER A 140 -7.55 -15.81 -1.29
CA SER A 140 -8.33 -15.10 -0.28
C SER A 140 -9.16 -16.04 0.59
N PHE A 141 -9.75 -17.10 0.01
CA PHE A 141 -10.50 -18.12 0.76
C PHE A 141 -9.57 -19.01 1.59
N ILE A 142 -8.34 -19.27 1.12
CA ILE A 142 -7.34 -20.01 1.91
C ILE A 142 -6.96 -19.21 3.15
N TRP A 143 -6.63 -17.91 2.99
CA TRP A 143 -6.29 -17.04 4.11
C TRP A 143 -7.45 -16.87 5.09
N LEU A 144 -8.67 -16.72 4.57
CA LEU A 144 -9.88 -16.67 5.40
C LEU A 144 -10.03 -17.97 6.22
N GLY A 145 -9.92 -19.13 5.58
CA GLY A 145 -10.05 -20.44 6.24
C GLY A 145 -8.99 -20.67 7.30
N LEU A 146 -7.71 -20.34 7.00
CA LEU A 146 -6.62 -20.44 7.97
C LEU A 146 -6.80 -19.47 9.15
N GLY A 147 -7.28 -18.27 8.88
CA GLY A 147 -7.59 -17.28 9.92
C GLY A 147 -8.72 -17.76 10.84
N LEU A 148 -9.81 -18.27 10.27
CA LEU A 148 -10.93 -18.83 11.05
C LEU A 148 -10.55 -20.11 11.80
N PHE A 149 -9.61 -20.90 11.27
CA PHE A 149 -9.06 -22.05 12.01
C PHE A 149 -8.27 -21.59 13.25
N ALA A 150 -7.49 -20.50 13.14
CA ALA A 150 -6.75 -19.94 14.27
C ALA A 150 -7.65 -19.20 15.26
N LEU A 151 -8.68 -18.51 14.78
CA LEU A 151 -9.60 -17.70 15.58
C LEU A 151 -11.00 -17.69 14.94
N PRO A 152 -11.90 -18.63 15.34
CA PRO A 152 -13.23 -18.78 14.74
C PRO A 152 -14.18 -17.59 14.96
N VAL A 153 -13.99 -16.87 16.05
CA VAL A 153 -14.78 -15.68 16.42
C VAL A 153 -13.83 -14.53 16.81
N PRO A 154 -14.19 -13.27 16.56
CA PRO A 154 -13.37 -12.14 17.00
C PRO A 154 -13.01 -12.21 18.48
N GLY A 155 -11.73 -11.99 18.83
CA GLY A 155 -11.28 -12.12 20.22
C GLY A 155 -9.75 -12.22 20.34
N GLY A 156 -9.30 -12.91 21.38
CA GLY A 156 -7.88 -12.91 21.75
C GLY A 156 -7.45 -11.55 22.27
N ALA A 157 -6.14 -11.29 22.30
CA ALA A 157 -5.62 -9.97 22.63
C ALA A 157 -4.26 -9.73 21.97
N ALA A 158 -3.93 -8.48 21.69
CA ALA A 158 -2.63 -8.13 21.14
C ALA A 158 -1.49 -8.57 22.09
N PRO A 159 -0.35 -9.06 21.57
CA PRO A 159 0.85 -9.29 22.37
C PRO A 159 1.26 -8.02 23.12
N ALA A 160 1.81 -8.17 24.35
CA ALA A 160 2.12 -7.03 25.23
C ALA A 160 3.03 -5.98 24.56
N TRP A 161 4.03 -6.41 23.81
CA TRP A 161 4.94 -5.51 23.08
C TRP A 161 4.21 -4.70 21.99
N LEU A 162 3.19 -5.29 21.35
CA LEU A 162 2.40 -4.65 20.31
C LEU A 162 1.39 -3.67 20.90
N ALA A 163 0.78 -4.01 22.03
CA ALA A 163 -0.06 -3.11 22.82
C ALA A 163 0.76 -1.90 23.34
N ALA A 164 1.98 -2.15 23.83
CA ALA A 164 2.89 -1.09 24.26
C ALA A 164 3.28 -0.16 23.11
N TYR A 165 3.48 -0.70 21.90
CA TYR A 165 3.71 0.10 20.70
C TYR A 165 2.51 1.00 20.37
N ALA A 166 1.28 0.49 20.45
CA ALA A 166 0.06 1.25 20.15
C ALA A 166 -0.12 2.45 21.09
N THR A 167 0.29 2.30 22.36
CA THR A 167 0.20 3.35 23.38
C THR A 167 1.45 4.22 23.50
N TRP A 168 2.52 3.89 22.78
CA TRP A 168 3.77 4.63 22.85
C TRP A 168 3.61 6.06 22.31
N SER A 169 4.04 7.04 23.11
CA SER A 169 4.06 8.44 22.73
C SER A 169 5.52 8.91 22.60
N PRO A 170 5.99 9.20 21.39
CA PRO A 170 7.34 9.66 21.16
C PRO A 170 7.62 11.00 21.83
N PRO A 171 8.85 11.25 22.32
CA PRO A 171 9.20 12.48 23.03
C PRO A 171 9.11 13.74 22.19
N LEU A 172 9.10 13.64 20.86
CA LEU A 172 8.98 14.76 19.93
C LEU A 172 7.53 15.18 19.66
N GLY A 173 6.52 14.57 20.31
CA GLY A 173 5.12 14.89 20.09
C GLY A 173 4.57 14.45 18.72
N ILE A 174 5.36 13.73 17.92
CA ILE A 174 4.91 13.20 16.61
C ILE A 174 4.13 11.90 16.87
N PRO A 175 2.87 11.79 16.43
CA PRO A 175 2.07 10.59 16.62
C PRO A 175 2.73 9.34 16.02
N THR A 176 2.78 8.24 16.77
CA THR A 176 3.33 6.94 16.35
C THR A 176 2.81 6.46 15.00
N PRO A 177 1.50 6.59 14.67
CA PRO A 177 0.98 6.22 13.36
C PRO A 177 1.69 6.89 12.20
N ILE A 178 2.02 8.18 12.33
CA ILE A 178 2.73 8.92 11.27
C ILE A 178 4.13 8.38 11.09
N ILE A 179 4.85 8.16 12.18
CA ILE A 179 6.23 7.62 12.15
C ILE A 179 6.21 6.28 11.40
N THR A 180 5.29 5.40 11.75
CA THR A 180 5.16 4.08 11.11
C THR A 180 4.86 4.19 9.63
N MET A 181 3.86 4.98 9.25
CA MET A 181 3.51 5.18 7.84
C MET A 181 4.69 5.74 7.04
N VAL A 182 5.40 6.74 7.56
CA VAL A 182 6.56 7.35 6.90
C VAL A 182 7.72 6.36 6.81
N VAL A 183 8.05 5.65 7.89
CA VAL A 183 9.16 4.68 7.93
C VAL A 183 8.90 3.53 6.96
N VAL A 184 7.72 2.89 7.01
CA VAL A 184 7.40 1.77 6.11
C VAL A 184 7.38 2.24 4.65
N THR A 185 6.82 3.42 4.38
CA THR A 185 6.82 3.99 3.03
C THR A 185 8.22 4.31 2.54
N ALA A 186 9.07 4.90 3.39
CA ALA A 186 10.46 5.22 3.06
C ALA A 186 11.28 3.95 2.77
N ILE A 187 11.14 2.91 3.60
CA ILE A 187 11.78 1.61 3.38
C ILE A 187 11.32 1.02 2.04
N THR A 188 10.01 0.96 1.82
CA THR A 188 9.44 0.44 0.58
C THR A 188 9.89 1.26 -0.63
N TRP A 189 9.92 2.59 -0.53
CA TRP A 189 10.43 3.48 -1.57
C TRP A 189 11.90 3.21 -1.87
N VAL A 190 12.77 3.07 -0.85
CA VAL A 190 14.19 2.75 -1.02
C VAL A 190 14.33 1.40 -1.73
N ILE A 191 13.62 0.36 -1.28
CA ILE A 191 13.65 -0.96 -1.93
C ILE A 191 13.22 -0.83 -3.38
N MET A 192 12.10 -0.18 -3.64
CA MET A 192 11.52 -0.09 -4.99
C MET A 192 12.32 0.81 -5.93
N GLN A 193 12.97 1.88 -5.46
CA GLN A 193 13.63 2.86 -6.33
C GLN A 193 15.15 2.72 -6.37
N LYS A 194 15.77 2.26 -5.29
CA LYS A 194 17.23 2.29 -5.12
C LYS A 194 17.89 0.91 -5.17
N THR A 195 17.13 -0.19 -5.07
CA THR A 195 17.70 -1.53 -5.07
C THR A 195 17.50 -2.25 -6.41
N ARG A 196 18.34 -3.26 -6.66
CA ARG A 196 18.21 -4.15 -7.82
C ARG A 196 16.87 -4.89 -7.83
N LEU A 197 16.36 -5.23 -6.64
CA LEU A 197 15.09 -5.93 -6.47
C LEU A 197 13.93 -5.10 -7.04
N GLY A 198 13.80 -3.83 -6.64
CA GLY A 198 12.75 -2.94 -7.13
C GLY A 198 12.89 -2.62 -8.63
N VAL A 199 14.13 -2.53 -9.15
CA VAL A 199 14.35 -2.39 -10.60
C VAL A 199 13.82 -3.62 -11.32
N ASN A 200 14.16 -4.84 -10.86
CA ASN A 200 13.68 -6.09 -11.45
C ASN A 200 12.15 -6.19 -11.45
N PHE A 201 11.48 -5.77 -10.35
CA PHE A 201 10.02 -5.74 -10.28
C PHE A 201 9.41 -4.84 -11.37
N ARG A 202 9.91 -3.61 -11.51
CA ARG A 202 9.41 -2.68 -12.52
C ARG A 202 9.69 -3.15 -13.94
N VAL A 203 10.86 -3.78 -14.16
CA VAL A 203 11.20 -4.37 -15.47
C VAL A 203 10.31 -5.57 -15.76
N LEU A 204 10.06 -6.45 -14.78
CA LEU A 204 9.12 -7.57 -14.94
C LEU A 204 7.74 -7.09 -15.39
N GLY A 205 7.21 -6.02 -14.75
CA GLY A 205 5.91 -5.46 -15.09
C GLY A 205 5.86 -4.74 -16.44
N SER A 206 6.96 -4.17 -16.90
CA SER A 206 6.99 -3.45 -18.19
C SER A 206 7.41 -4.33 -19.38
N ASN A 207 8.38 -5.21 -19.18
CA ASN A 207 8.91 -6.09 -20.24
C ASN A 207 9.60 -7.34 -19.66
N PRO A 208 8.85 -8.44 -19.42
CA PRO A 208 9.39 -9.70 -18.91
C PRO A 208 10.51 -10.29 -19.75
N VAL A 209 10.45 -10.09 -21.09
CA VAL A 209 11.47 -10.58 -22.03
C VAL A 209 12.79 -9.84 -21.83
N ALA A 210 12.73 -8.52 -21.61
CA ALA A 210 13.94 -7.74 -21.32
C ALA A 210 14.59 -8.17 -19.99
N LEU A 211 13.78 -8.50 -18.98
CA LEU A 211 14.28 -9.04 -17.71
C LEU A 211 15.03 -10.37 -17.91
N ALA A 212 14.45 -11.29 -18.68
CA ALA A 212 15.06 -12.57 -18.99
C ALA A 212 16.38 -12.41 -19.78
N ARG A 213 16.40 -11.51 -20.77
CA ARG A 213 17.62 -11.20 -21.56
C ARG A 213 18.72 -10.56 -20.70
N ALA A 214 18.38 -9.89 -19.61
CA ALA A 214 19.32 -9.38 -18.61
C ALA A 214 19.83 -10.46 -17.63
N GLY A 215 19.56 -11.74 -17.88
CA GLY A 215 19.99 -12.86 -17.04
C GLY A 215 19.24 -12.98 -15.72
N ARG A 216 18.05 -12.37 -15.62
CA ARG A 216 17.20 -12.47 -14.44
C ARG A 216 16.02 -13.40 -14.71
N LEU A 217 15.74 -14.29 -13.75
CA LEU A 217 14.62 -15.25 -13.86
C LEU A 217 13.29 -14.56 -13.52
N PRO A 218 12.33 -14.44 -14.48
CA PRO A 218 11.02 -13.86 -14.20
C PRO A 218 10.27 -14.58 -13.08
N LEU A 219 10.39 -15.91 -13.00
CA LEU A 219 9.83 -16.72 -11.92
C LEU A 219 10.30 -16.26 -10.54
N VAL A 220 11.62 -16.21 -10.33
CA VAL A 220 12.21 -15.83 -9.03
C VAL A 220 11.84 -14.38 -8.69
N THR A 221 11.85 -13.48 -9.69
CA THR A 221 11.48 -12.08 -9.50
C THR A 221 10.01 -11.95 -9.08
N ARG A 222 9.09 -12.73 -9.67
CA ARG A 222 7.68 -12.74 -9.25
C ARG A 222 7.51 -13.30 -7.84
N MET A 223 8.15 -14.42 -7.51
CA MET A 223 8.15 -14.99 -6.16
C MET A 223 8.63 -13.97 -5.12
N GLN A 224 9.70 -13.23 -5.40
CA GLN A 224 10.23 -12.19 -4.52
C GLN A 224 9.25 -11.02 -4.34
N ALA A 225 8.53 -10.62 -5.40
CA ALA A 225 7.51 -9.57 -5.30
C ALA A 225 6.35 -10.03 -4.41
N TYR A 226 5.85 -11.24 -4.62
CA TYR A 226 4.81 -11.83 -3.78
C TYR A 226 5.26 -12.02 -2.33
N ALA A 227 6.49 -12.48 -2.09
CA ALA A 227 7.07 -12.55 -0.73
C ALA A 227 7.09 -11.17 -0.06
N MET A 228 7.48 -10.12 -0.79
CA MET A 228 7.46 -8.74 -0.27
C MET A 228 6.03 -8.26 0.06
N VAL A 229 5.04 -8.66 -0.74
CA VAL A 229 3.61 -8.43 -0.43
C VAL A 229 3.24 -9.14 0.87
N GLY A 230 3.63 -10.40 1.04
CA GLY A 230 3.41 -11.15 2.28
C GLY A 230 4.04 -10.47 3.50
N VAL A 231 5.29 -10.01 3.40
CA VAL A 231 5.95 -9.26 4.49
C VAL A 231 5.19 -7.99 4.84
N LEU A 232 4.84 -7.17 3.86
CA LEU A 232 4.06 -5.94 4.08
C LEU A 232 2.66 -6.24 4.61
N GLY A 233 2.03 -7.33 4.16
CA GLY A 233 0.75 -7.80 4.68
C GLY A 233 0.82 -8.22 6.14
N VAL A 234 1.91 -8.91 6.55
CA VAL A 234 2.17 -9.23 7.97
C VAL A 234 2.33 -7.95 8.78
N VAL A 235 3.14 -6.99 8.31
CA VAL A 235 3.29 -5.70 9.01
C VAL A 235 1.94 -4.99 9.12
N SER A 236 1.14 -4.97 8.05
CA SER A 236 -0.20 -4.37 8.06
C SER A 236 -1.12 -5.04 9.09
N GLY A 237 -1.14 -6.38 9.15
CA GLY A 237 -1.94 -7.12 10.12
C GLY A 237 -1.50 -6.91 11.57
N LEU A 238 -0.17 -6.83 11.82
CA LEU A 238 0.35 -6.46 13.14
C LEU A 238 -0.10 -5.06 13.55
N MET A 239 -0.04 -4.08 12.64
CA MET A 239 -0.51 -2.71 12.93
C MET A 239 -2.01 -2.69 13.20
N LEU A 240 -2.80 -3.48 12.47
CA LEU A 240 -4.23 -3.61 12.73
C LEU A 240 -4.50 -4.26 14.08
N THR A 241 -3.76 -5.31 14.46
CA THR A 241 -3.87 -5.94 15.78
C THR A 241 -3.51 -4.96 16.90
N ALA A 242 -2.49 -4.11 16.70
CA ALA A 242 -2.12 -3.05 17.63
C ALA A 242 -3.26 -2.05 17.83
N GLU A 243 -3.95 -1.69 16.75
CA GLU A 243 -5.04 -0.71 16.75
C GLU A 243 -6.31 -1.25 17.44
N ILE A 244 -6.76 -2.46 17.04
CA ILE A 244 -8.01 -3.03 17.59
C ILE A 244 -7.81 -3.76 18.93
N GLY A 245 -6.56 -4.03 19.32
CA GLY A 245 -6.20 -4.74 20.55
C GLY A 245 -6.58 -6.23 20.57
N SER A 246 -7.12 -6.78 19.48
CA SER A 246 -7.64 -8.15 19.36
C SER A 246 -7.42 -8.70 17.95
N GLY A 247 -7.85 -9.92 17.69
CA GLY A 247 -7.90 -10.53 16.36
C GLY A 247 -9.31 -10.57 15.80
N ASP A 248 -9.42 -10.29 14.49
CA ASP A 248 -10.67 -10.49 13.75
C ASP A 248 -10.35 -10.73 12.28
N VAL A 249 -10.66 -11.92 11.80
CA VAL A 249 -10.41 -12.30 10.39
C VAL A 249 -11.24 -11.46 9.43
N ASN A 250 -12.40 -11.01 9.86
CA ASN A 250 -13.34 -10.24 9.06
C ASN A 250 -13.27 -8.71 9.33
N ALA A 251 -12.26 -8.24 10.05
CA ALA A 251 -12.12 -6.81 10.35
C ALA A 251 -12.04 -5.93 9.09
N VAL A 252 -11.36 -6.41 8.04
CA VAL A 252 -11.00 -5.56 6.91
C VAL A 252 -11.12 -6.23 5.52
N PRO A 253 -12.23 -6.92 5.20
CA PRO A 253 -12.39 -7.52 3.87
C PRO A 253 -12.38 -6.46 2.76
N GLY A 254 -12.86 -5.25 3.05
CA GLY A 254 -12.85 -4.11 2.14
C GLY A 254 -11.46 -3.57 1.80
N TYR A 255 -10.42 -3.89 2.57
CA TYR A 255 -9.05 -3.40 2.31
C TYR A 255 -8.52 -3.83 0.95
N THR A 256 -8.93 -4.97 0.45
CA THR A 256 -8.56 -5.45 -0.90
C THR A 256 -8.85 -4.39 -1.97
N LEU A 257 -10.08 -3.89 -2.04
CA LEU A 257 -10.45 -2.88 -3.03
C LEU A 257 -9.93 -1.49 -2.66
N THR A 258 -9.93 -1.15 -1.38
CA THR A 258 -9.46 0.16 -0.90
C THR A 258 -7.96 0.35 -1.14
N THR A 259 -7.14 -0.70 -0.97
CA THR A 259 -5.70 -0.62 -1.25
C THR A 259 -5.41 -0.44 -2.75
N ILE A 260 -6.15 -1.14 -3.62
CA ILE A 260 -6.09 -0.93 -5.07
C ILE A 260 -6.43 0.53 -5.41
N ALA A 261 -7.56 1.02 -4.88
CA ALA A 261 -8.00 2.39 -5.09
C ALA A 261 -6.97 3.42 -4.59
N ALA A 262 -6.35 3.19 -3.42
CA ALA A 262 -5.29 4.03 -2.87
C ALA A 262 -4.08 4.13 -3.81
N VAL A 263 -3.62 2.99 -4.35
CA VAL A 263 -2.49 2.96 -5.29
C VAL A 263 -2.82 3.69 -6.59
N ILE A 264 -4.00 3.47 -7.16
CA ILE A 264 -4.45 4.13 -8.39
C ILE A 264 -4.60 5.63 -8.17
N LEU A 265 -5.24 6.03 -7.07
CA LEU A 265 -5.37 7.43 -6.68
C LEU A 265 -4.00 8.11 -6.56
N GLY A 266 -3.03 7.43 -5.96
CA GLY A 266 -1.65 7.87 -5.81
C GLY A 266 -0.81 7.88 -7.10
N GLY A 267 -1.38 7.48 -8.24
CA GLY A 267 -0.73 7.49 -9.55
C GLY A 267 -0.13 6.16 -9.98
N GLY A 268 -0.47 5.07 -9.30
CA GLY A 268 -0.19 3.72 -9.76
C GLY A 268 -0.96 3.37 -11.04
N MET A 269 -0.56 2.30 -11.70
CA MET A 269 -1.17 1.80 -12.94
C MET A 269 -1.32 0.28 -12.88
N PHE A 270 -2.37 -0.24 -13.49
CA PHE A 270 -2.59 -1.69 -13.62
C PHE A 270 -1.60 -2.37 -14.57
N THR A 271 -1.02 -1.62 -15.50
CA THR A 271 -0.13 -2.16 -16.55
C THR A 271 1.27 -2.53 -16.05
N GLY A 272 1.57 -2.31 -14.78
CA GLY A 272 2.91 -2.57 -14.23
C GLY A 272 3.98 -1.54 -14.61
N GLY A 273 5.23 -1.84 -14.28
CA GLY A 273 6.39 -1.02 -14.63
C GLY A 273 6.58 0.25 -13.79
N ARG A 274 5.63 0.61 -12.93
CA ARG A 274 5.65 1.83 -12.12
C ARG A 274 5.36 1.56 -10.65
N ALA A 275 6.20 2.13 -9.78
CA ALA A 275 6.03 2.08 -8.33
C ALA A 275 6.06 3.51 -7.77
N VAL A 276 4.98 3.92 -7.09
CA VAL A 276 4.79 5.29 -6.57
C VAL A 276 4.43 5.21 -5.09
N ALA A 277 5.43 4.87 -4.24
CA ALA A 277 5.21 4.62 -2.81
C ALA A 277 4.58 5.82 -2.09
N TRP A 278 5.14 7.02 -2.24
CA TRP A 278 4.59 8.22 -1.61
C TRP A 278 3.20 8.58 -2.14
N GLY A 279 2.94 8.33 -3.43
CA GLY A 279 1.60 8.49 -4.00
C GLY A 279 0.59 7.52 -3.38
N ALA A 280 0.96 6.25 -3.24
CA ALA A 280 0.12 5.22 -2.63
C ALA A 280 -0.16 5.54 -1.15
N LEU A 281 0.84 6.08 -0.41
CA LEU A 281 0.64 6.58 0.95
C LEU A 281 -0.41 7.70 0.98
N CYS A 282 -0.24 8.73 0.14
CA CYS A 282 -1.20 9.83 0.06
C CYS A 282 -2.61 9.33 -0.30
N GLY A 283 -2.70 8.36 -1.22
CA GLY A 283 -3.97 7.73 -1.59
C GLY A 283 -4.62 7.00 -0.42
N ALA A 284 -3.85 6.22 0.34
CA ALA A 284 -4.34 5.50 1.52
C ALA A 284 -4.81 6.47 2.62
N ILE A 285 -4.04 7.51 2.91
CA ILE A 285 -4.43 8.54 3.88
C ILE A 285 -5.69 9.27 3.39
N THR A 286 -5.79 9.61 2.11
CA THR A 286 -6.98 10.27 1.54
C THR A 286 -8.24 9.42 1.75
N LEU A 287 -8.17 8.12 1.44
CA LEU A 287 -9.32 7.22 1.61
C LEU A 287 -9.65 6.96 3.08
N GLY A 288 -8.63 6.83 3.94
CA GLY A 288 -8.84 6.70 5.37
C GLY A 288 -9.47 7.95 5.99
N LEU A 289 -8.95 9.14 5.66
CA LEU A 289 -9.56 10.41 6.09
C LEU A 289 -10.97 10.60 5.55
N LEU A 290 -11.26 10.10 4.35
CA LEU A 290 -12.62 10.13 3.83
C LEU A 290 -13.56 9.28 4.69
N THR A 291 -13.13 8.09 5.13
CA THR A 291 -13.90 7.27 6.08
C THR A 291 -14.15 8.02 7.39
N VAL A 292 -13.10 8.67 7.93
CA VAL A 292 -13.22 9.51 9.14
C VAL A 292 -14.23 10.63 8.92
N LEU A 293 -14.14 11.37 7.81
CA LEU A 293 -15.06 12.45 7.47
C LEU A 293 -16.51 11.96 7.41
N LEU A 294 -16.77 10.83 6.72
CA LEU A 294 -18.11 10.26 6.62
C LEU A 294 -18.66 9.86 7.99
N THR A 295 -17.80 9.38 8.89
CA THR A 295 -18.17 9.07 10.28
C THR A 295 -18.49 10.34 11.07
N LEU A 296 -17.69 11.40 10.94
CA LEU A 296 -17.95 12.70 11.55
C LEU A 296 -19.27 13.32 11.07
N LEU A 297 -19.62 13.11 9.80
CA LEU A 297 -20.90 13.50 9.23
C LEU A 297 -22.06 12.56 9.62
N LYS A 298 -21.81 11.59 10.53
CA LYS A 298 -22.78 10.61 11.03
C LYS A 298 -23.43 9.75 9.95
N LEU A 299 -22.72 9.53 8.83
CA LEU A 299 -23.19 8.61 7.80
C LEU A 299 -23.11 7.17 8.32
N SER A 300 -24.16 6.39 8.09
CA SER A 300 -24.19 5.00 8.53
C SER A 300 -23.06 4.19 7.89
N SER A 301 -22.44 3.29 8.67
CA SER A 301 -21.31 2.46 8.23
C SER A 301 -21.63 1.64 6.97
N ASN A 302 -22.90 1.27 6.77
CA ASN A 302 -23.35 0.52 5.60
C ASN A 302 -23.28 1.33 4.29
N LEU A 303 -23.44 2.66 4.38
CA LEU A 303 -23.41 3.55 3.22
C LEU A 303 -21.99 4.07 2.91
N GLN A 304 -21.09 4.08 3.90
CA GLN A 304 -19.73 4.61 3.73
C GLN A 304 -18.99 3.98 2.54
N PRO A 305 -18.98 2.64 2.33
CA PRO A 305 -18.30 2.04 1.18
C PRO A 305 -18.87 2.50 -0.16
N ALA A 306 -20.19 2.67 -0.27
CA ALA A 306 -20.82 3.10 -1.51
C ALA A 306 -20.47 4.56 -1.84
N VAL A 307 -20.53 5.46 -0.84
CA VAL A 307 -20.14 6.87 -1.00
C VAL A 307 -18.63 6.97 -1.31
N GLN A 308 -17.81 6.20 -0.64
CA GLN A 308 -16.36 6.15 -0.88
C GLN A 308 -16.05 5.70 -2.32
N ALA A 309 -16.69 4.63 -2.79
CA ALA A 309 -16.53 4.14 -4.16
C ALA A 309 -16.97 5.20 -5.19
N PHE A 310 -18.08 5.87 -4.95
CA PHE A 310 -18.56 6.95 -5.83
C PHE A 310 -17.55 8.10 -5.91
N ILE A 311 -16.99 8.55 -4.78
CA ILE A 311 -15.99 9.62 -4.74
C ILE A 311 -14.72 9.20 -5.48
N VAL A 312 -14.25 7.96 -5.29
CA VAL A 312 -13.08 7.43 -6.00
C VAL A 312 -13.32 7.44 -7.51
N ILE A 313 -14.47 6.97 -7.96
CA ILE A 313 -14.83 6.96 -9.38
C ILE A 313 -14.89 8.39 -9.92
N ALA A 314 -15.51 9.32 -9.21
CA ALA A 314 -15.62 10.73 -9.62
C ALA A 314 -14.23 11.38 -9.76
N VAL A 315 -13.31 11.13 -8.80
CA VAL A 315 -11.94 11.65 -8.85
C VAL A 315 -11.17 11.04 -10.03
N LEU A 316 -11.30 9.72 -10.27
CA LEU A 316 -10.65 9.06 -11.40
C LEU A 316 -11.21 9.54 -12.76
N ALA A 317 -12.51 9.73 -12.86
CA ALA A 317 -13.16 10.28 -14.06
C ALA A 317 -12.68 11.72 -14.34
N GLY A 318 -12.63 12.56 -13.30
CA GLY A 318 -12.11 13.92 -13.41
C GLY A 318 -10.65 13.94 -13.88
N ARG A 319 -9.83 13.03 -13.36
CA ARG A 319 -8.44 12.85 -13.78
C ARG A 319 -8.32 12.49 -15.27
N LEU A 320 -9.15 11.55 -15.76
CA LEU A 320 -9.14 11.15 -17.18
C LEU A 320 -9.51 12.31 -18.10
N LEU A 321 -10.44 13.18 -17.68
CA LEU A 321 -10.82 14.37 -18.43
C LEU A 321 -9.68 15.39 -18.52
N VAL A 322 -8.94 15.59 -17.42
CA VAL A 322 -7.76 16.47 -17.40
C VAL A 322 -6.65 15.90 -18.29
N ASP A 323 -6.36 14.60 -18.19
CA ASP A 323 -5.34 13.94 -19.02
C ASP A 323 -5.66 13.99 -20.53
N ARG A 324 -6.95 13.98 -20.92
CA ARG A 324 -7.37 14.13 -22.32
C ARG A 324 -7.18 15.55 -22.86
N LYS A 325 -7.39 16.59 -22.04
CA LYS A 325 -7.17 18.00 -22.45
C LYS A 325 -5.70 18.38 -22.61
N ILE A 326 -4.79 17.60 -22.03
CA ILE A 326 -3.34 17.85 -22.07
C ILE A 326 -2.66 17.04 -23.20
N ARG A 327 -3.37 16.14 -23.86
CA ARG A 327 -2.92 15.45 -25.09
C ARG A 327 -3.20 16.28 -26.33
#